data_81ec13ccbcbfd1a6a2083fbb2f572c96
#
_entry.id   81ec13ccbcbfd1a6a2083fbb2f572c96
#
_cell.length_a   1.000
_cell.length_b   1.000
_cell.length_c   1.000
_cell.angle_alpha   90.00
_cell.angle_beta   90.00
_cell.angle_gamma   90.00
#
_symmetry.space_group_name_H-M   'P 1'
#
loop_
_entity.id
_entity.type
_entity.pdbx_description
1 polymer ?
#
loop_
_entity_poly.entity_id
_entity_poly.type
_entity_poly.pdbx_seq_one_letter_code
_entity_poly.pdbx_strand_id
1 'polypeptide(L)'
;KTCFERYKSKVKYWLTFNEINCALMPGGGAYNGVGYVSEEDLNNTAQRPVDTLIDNPQKRIEALHNEFVASALAVKAGHEINPDFMIGCMIAHMTIYPLRPHPDDVLMAQQADDIFNNICGDVHVRGEYPPFAKKFFKSLGVDTSFMDNEEDSKILIDGKVDMYTFSYYMTNCVTKKEGEEMTLGNLMGGVKNPFLKASPWGWQIDPEGLRYTLNKLSDRYPHTPLMVVENGLGMIDKKEDDGSVHDDYRINYLRDHIKEMKTAIEEDGVNLIGYTTWGPIDLVSAGTGEMYKRYGFIYVNRNDDGTGDFSRSRKDSFYWYKKVCQSNGEELN
;
A
#
# COMPACT_ATOMS: atom_id res chain seq x y z
N LYS A 1 -1.05 -22.55 -6.33
CA LYS A 1 -1.25 -23.44 -7.50
C LYS A 1 -2.71 -23.55 -7.93
N THR A 2 -3.64 -23.86 -7.06
CA THR A 2 -5.07 -24.06 -7.40
C THR A 2 -5.66 -22.89 -8.18
N CYS A 3 -5.42 -21.63 -7.75
CA CYS A 3 -5.89 -20.46 -8.47
C CYS A 3 -5.20 -20.29 -9.83
N PHE A 4 -3.89 -20.45 -9.90
CA PHE A 4 -3.12 -20.39 -11.14
C PHE A 4 -3.67 -21.40 -12.16
N GLU A 5 -3.85 -22.66 -11.78
CA GLU A 5 -4.40 -23.70 -12.64
C GLU A 5 -5.82 -23.37 -13.11
N ARG A 6 -6.68 -22.96 -12.16
CA ARG A 6 -8.10 -22.69 -12.43
C ARG A 6 -8.33 -21.50 -13.35
N TYR A 7 -7.51 -20.46 -13.24
CA TYR A 7 -7.71 -19.19 -13.92
C TYR A 7 -6.64 -18.87 -14.96
N LYS A 8 -5.77 -19.82 -15.32
CA LYS A 8 -4.64 -19.63 -16.23
C LYS A 8 -4.96 -19.04 -17.59
N SER A 9 -6.19 -19.23 -18.08
CA SER A 9 -6.67 -18.66 -19.35
C SER A 9 -7.44 -17.34 -19.20
N LYS A 10 -7.64 -16.85 -17.97
CA LYS A 10 -8.49 -15.69 -17.67
C LYS A 10 -7.76 -14.57 -16.97
N VAL A 11 -6.74 -14.89 -16.18
CA VAL A 11 -6.00 -13.92 -15.35
C VAL A 11 -4.54 -13.97 -15.73
N LYS A 12 -3.98 -12.82 -16.09
CA LYS A 12 -2.57 -12.64 -16.42
C LYS A 12 -1.77 -12.05 -15.25
N TYR A 13 -2.37 -11.08 -14.53
CA TYR A 13 -1.71 -10.33 -13.47
C TYR A 13 -2.10 -10.87 -12.09
N TRP A 14 -1.08 -11.15 -11.27
CA TRP A 14 -1.24 -11.77 -9.97
C TRP A 14 -0.43 -11.02 -8.92
N LEU A 15 -0.93 -10.98 -7.71
CA LEU A 15 -0.19 -10.46 -6.55
C LEU A 15 -0.08 -11.55 -5.49
N THR A 16 1.04 -11.58 -4.77
CA THR A 16 1.30 -12.61 -3.75
C THR A 16 0.70 -12.24 -2.40
N PHE A 17 1.29 -11.26 -1.71
CA PHE A 17 0.85 -10.79 -0.39
C PHE A 17 0.46 -9.33 -0.46
N ASN A 18 -0.63 -8.97 0.23
CA ASN A 18 -1.09 -7.58 0.32
C ASN A 18 -0.27 -6.81 1.35
N GLU A 19 0.27 -5.65 0.95
CA GLU A 19 0.95 -4.70 1.85
C GLU A 19 1.96 -5.35 2.81
N ILE A 20 2.74 -6.29 2.30
CA ILE A 20 3.65 -7.14 3.07
C ILE A 20 4.60 -6.36 3.99
N ASN A 21 4.99 -5.14 3.60
CA ASN A 21 5.89 -4.29 4.38
C ASN A 21 5.26 -3.75 5.67
N CYS A 22 3.94 -3.81 5.82
CA CYS A 22 3.29 -3.49 7.09
C CYS A 22 3.79 -4.39 8.23
N ALA A 23 4.24 -5.61 7.92
CA ALA A 23 4.89 -6.51 8.88
C ALA A 23 6.19 -5.94 9.49
N LEU A 24 6.82 -4.92 8.90
CA LEU A 24 7.98 -4.24 9.48
C LEU A 24 7.63 -3.38 10.69
N MET A 25 6.37 -2.99 10.86
CA MET A 25 5.93 -2.12 11.94
C MET A 25 5.39 -2.92 13.14
N PRO A 26 5.59 -2.43 14.37
CA PRO A 26 4.92 -2.99 15.55
C PRO A 26 3.40 -3.06 15.31
N GLY A 27 2.78 -4.17 15.68
CA GLY A 27 1.35 -4.43 15.40
C GLY A 27 1.02 -4.83 13.95
N GLY A 28 1.90 -4.56 12.99
CA GLY A 28 1.71 -4.92 11.59
C GLY A 28 1.56 -6.42 11.37
N GLY A 29 2.22 -7.25 12.19
CA GLY A 29 2.09 -8.69 12.17
C GLY A 29 0.65 -9.19 12.39
N ALA A 30 -0.10 -8.54 13.27
CA ALA A 30 -1.50 -8.87 13.50
C ALA A 30 -2.43 -8.25 12.43
N TYR A 31 -2.11 -7.04 11.98
CA TYR A 31 -2.93 -6.29 11.03
C TYR A 31 -2.91 -6.93 9.62
N ASN A 32 -1.76 -7.35 9.14
CA ASN A 32 -1.61 -7.92 7.79
C ASN A 32 -1.64 -9.45 7.74
N GLY A 33 -2.00 -10.10 8.84
CA GLY A 33 -2.16 -11.54 8.82
C GLY A 33 -0.86 -12.34 8.72
N VAL A 34 0.29 -11.76 9.17
CA VAL A 34 1.56 -12.50 9.32
C VAL A 34 1.42 -13.66 10.31
N GLY A 35 0.24 -13.77 10.91
CA GLY A 35 -0.15 -14.91 11.73
C GLY A 35 0.40 -14.88 13.15
N TYR A 36 1.06 -13.81 13.58
CA TYR A 36 1.53 -13.69 14.94
C TYR A 36 0.64 -12.77 15.78
N VAL A 37 -0.04 -13.39 16.73
CA VAL A 37 -0.72 -12.71 17.85
C VAL A 37 -0.24 -13.40 19.12
N SER A 38 0.08 -12.66 20.18
CA SER A 38 0.50 -13.26 21.45
C SER A 38 -0.62 -14.12 22.07
N GLU A 39 -0.26 -15.10 22.88
CA GLU A 39 -1.27 -15.90 23.60
C GLU A 39 -2.15 -15.05 24.51
N GLU A 40 -1.60 -13.99 25.10
CA GLU A 40 -2.34 -13.04 25.93
C GLU A 40 -3.36 -12.27 25.09
N ASP A 41 -2.98 -11.81 23.89
CA ASP A 41 -3.89 -11.09 23.00
C ASP A 41 -4.96 -12.00 22.41
N LEU A 42 -4.62 -13.27 22.07
CA LEU A 42 -5.60 -14.28 21.62
C LEU A 42 -6.68 -14.58 22.66
N ASN A 43 -6.31 -14.59 23.95
CA ASN A 43 -7.25 -14.85 25.04
C ASN A 43 -8.07 -13.61 25.43
N ASN A 44 -7.73 -12.43 24.90
CA ASN A 44 -8.44 -11.19 25.17
C ASN A 44 -9.49 -10.95 24.11
N THR A 45 -10.76 -11.21 24.46
CA THR A 45 -11.91 -11.00 23.56
C THR A 45 -12.30 -9.54 23.38
N ALA A 46 -11.68 -8.61 24.09
CA ALA A 46 -11.91 -7.18 23.92
C ALA A 46 -11.25 -6.70 22.64
N GLN A 47 -11.99 -5.95 21.82
CA GLN A 47 -11.44 -5.30 20.64
C GLN A 47 -10.40 -4.27 21.09
N ARG A 48 -9.15 -4.49 20.70
CA ARG A 48 -8.04 -3.59 21.03
C ARG A 48 -7.51 -2.88 19.77
N PRO A 49 -7.08 -1.63 19.89
CA PRO A 49 -6.27 -1.01 18.84
C PRO A 49 -5.02 -1.82 18.55
N VAL A 50 -4.62 -1.91 17.29
CA VAL A 50 -3.47 -2.73 16.84
C VAL A 50 -2.15 -2.32 17.50
N ASP A 51 -2.00 -1.03 17.81
CA ASP A 51 -0.84 -0.46 18.49
C ASP A 51 -0.73 -0.84 19.98
N THR A 52 -1.78 -1.43 20.55
CA THR A 52 -1.79 -1.94 21.92
C THR A 52 -1.48 -3.43 22.03
N LEU A 53 -1.29 -4.12 20.90
CA LEU A 53 -0.93 -5.53 20.87
C LEU A 53 0.54 -5.72 21.29
N ILE A 54 0.81 -6.85 21.93
CA ILE A 54 2.18 -7.20 22.36
C ILE A 54 3.02 -7.53 21.13
N ASP A 55 4.00 -6.66 20.81
CA ASP A 55 4.92 -6.90 19.72
C ASP A 55 6.02 -7.88 20.10
N ASN A 56 6.35 -8.80 19.21
CA ASN A 56 7.52 -9.63 19.27
C ASN A 56 8.32 -9.49 17.97
N PRO A 57 9.31 -8.59 17.93
CA PRO A 57 10.07 -8.31 16.73
C PRO A 57 10.70 -9.55 16.08
N GLN A 58 11.22 -10.50 16.89
CA GLN A 58 11.81 -11.75 16.37
C GLN A 58 10.80 -12.52 15.53
N LYS A 59 9.64 -12.83 16.12
CA LYS A 59 8.61 -13.62 15.43
C LYS A 59 8.01 -12.89 14.24
N ARG A 60 7.81 -11.58 14.37
CA ARG A 60 7.26 -10.75 13.31
C ARG A 60 8.18 -10.71 12.08
N ILE A 61 9.49 -10.53 12.29
CA ILE A 61 10.48 -10.46 11.19
C ILE A 61 10.77 -11.86 10.61
N GLU A 62 10.80 -12.93 11.41
CA GLU A 62 10.86 -14.30 10.91
C GLU A 62 9.63 -14.64 10.06
N ALA A 63 8.44 -14.25 10.49
CA ALA A 63 7.22 -14.46 9.72
C ALA A 63 7.26 -13.71 8.39
N LEU A 64 7.73 -12.45 8.38
CA LEU A 64 7.95 -11.68 7.16
C LEU A 64 8.93 -12.37 6.21
N HIS A 65 10.03 -12.94 6.73
CA HIS A 65 10.97 -13.72 5.93
C HIS A 65 10.29 -14.95 5.28
N ASN A 66 9.48 -15.65 6.05
CA ASN A 66 8.72 -16.80 5.54
C ASN A 66 7.71 -16.37 4.44
N GLU A 67 7.10 -15.20 4.56
CA GLU A 67 6.25 -14.66 3.50
C GLU A 67 7.04 -14.31 2.23
N PHE A 68 8.26 -13.79 2.34
CA PHE A 68 9.12 -13.59 1.17
C PHE A 68 9.44 -14.91 0.47
N VAL A 69 9.83 -15.94 1.21
CA VAL A 69 10.10 -17.28 0.68
C VAL A 69 8.84 -17.85 0.02
N ALA A 70 7.69 -17.75 0.68
CA ALA A 70 6.40 -18.20 0.14
C ALA A 70 6.00 -17.44 -1.13
N SER A 71 6.24 -16.13 -1.18
CA SER A 71 6.03 -15.30 -2.38
C SER A 71 6.91 -15.76 -3.55
N ALA A 72 8.19 -15.97 -3.30
CA ALA A 72 9.13 -16.45 -4.32
C ALA A 72 8.75 -17.84 -4.86
N LEU A 73 8.33 -18.74 -3.98
CA LEU A 73 7.81 -20.06 -4.38
C LEU A 73 6.50 -19.95 -5.18
N ALA A 74 5.64 -18.99 -4.84
CA ALA A 74 4.42 -18.73 -5.61
C ALA A 74 4.73 -18.22 -7.02
N VAL A 75 5.70 -17.31 -7.19
CA VAL A 75 6.16 -16.83 -8.49
C VAL A 75 6.66 -18.00 -9.34
N LYS A 76 7.55 -18.82 -8.81
CA LYS A 76 8.06 -20.03 -9.51
C LYS A 76 6.92 -20.97 -9.91
N ALA A 77 6.02 -21.28 -8.98
CA ALA A 77 4.89 -22.15 -9.26
C ALA A 77 3.90 -21.57 -10.28
N GLY A 78 3.77 -20.27 -10.33
CA GLY A 78 2.96 -19.58 -11.35
C GLY A 78 3.57 -19.71 -12.74
N HIS A 79 4.87 -19.45 -12.89
CA HIS A 79 5.58 -19.56 -14.16
C HIS A 79 5.69 -21.01 -14.67
N GLU A 80 5.75 -22.01 -13.78
CA GLU A 80 5.66 -23.42 -14.17
C GLU A 80 4.30 -23.76 -14.82
N ILE A 81 3.23 -23.07 -14.43
CA ILE A 81 1.87 -23.28 -14.97
C ILE A 81 1.66 -22.46 -16.24
N ASN A 82 2.08 -21.21 -16.22
CA ASN A 82 2.02 -20.32 -17.38
C ASN A 82 3.15 -19.29 -17.31
N PRO A 83 4.16 -19.40 -18.20
CA PRO A 83 5.30 -18.47 -18.22
C PRO A 83 4.93 -17.02 -18.60
N ASP A 84 3.72 -16.78 -19.14
CA ASP A 84 3.23 -15.44 -19.49
C ASP A 84 2.56 -14.71 -18.32
N PHE A 85 2.47 -15.32 -17.15
CA PHE A 85 1.95 -14.64 -15.97
C PHE A 85 2.88 -13.48 -15.58
N MET A 86 2.24 -12.39 -15.14
CA MET A 86 2.91 -11.24 -14.52
C MET A 86 2.59 -11.29 -13.02
N ILE A 87 3.54 -11.72 -12.21
CA ILE A 87 3.35 -11.92 -10.77
C ILE A 87 4.13 -10.87 -9.99
N GLY A 88 3.41 -10.03 -9.24
CA GLY A 88 3.98 -8.89 -8.50
C GLY A 88 3.98 -9.08 -7.00
N CYS A 89 4.81 -8.26 -6.34
CA CYS A 89 4.64 -7.93 -4.93
C CYS A 89 3.56 -6.86 -4.76
N MET A 90 3.11 -6.62 -3.53
CA MET A 90 2.26 -5.48 -3.20
C MET A 90 2.78 -4.80 -1.93
N ILE A 91 3.17 -3.54 -2.07
CA ILE A 91 3.81 -2.73 -1.02
C ILE A 91 2.87 -1.59 -0.62
N ALA A 92 2.64 -1.41 0.68
CA ALA A 92 2.04 -0.17 1.20
C ALA A 92 3.07 0.95 1.08
N HIS A 93 3.05 1.70 -0.03
CA HIS A 93 4.09 2.70 -0.25
C HIS A 93 3.79 3.99 0.49
N MET A 94 4.67 4.36 1.41
CA MET A 94 4.62 5.62 2.13
C MET A 94 5.76 6.52 1.64
N THR A 95 5.42 7.57 0.93
CA THR A 95 6.39 8.59 0.55
C THR A 95 6.70 9.49 1.73
N ILE A 96 7.97 9.60 2.08
CA ILE A 96 8.44 10.31 3.27
C ILE A 96 9.36 11.45 2.84
N TYR A 97 8.97 12.68 3.17
CA TYR A 97 9.74 13.88 2.93
C TYR A 97 10.52 14.34 4.16
N PRO A 98 11.69 14.97 4.00
CA PRO A 98 12.24 15.77 5.06
C PRO A 98 11.36 17.03 5.27
N LEU A 99 10.98 17.35 6.50
CA LEU A 99 10.20 18.56 6.77
C LEU A 99 11.00 19.83 6.42
N ARG A 100 12.30 19.78 6.58
CA ARG A 100 13.22 20.89 6.30
C ARG A 100 14.39 20.39 5.44
N PRO A 101 15.04 21.27 4.67
CA PRO A 101 16.27 20.92 3.95
C PRO A 101 17.50 20.79 4.87
N HIS A 102 17.29 20.54 6.17
CA HIS A 102 18.35 20.27 7.13
C HIS A 102 18.93 18.87 6.88
N PRO A 103 20.26 18.67 6.85
CA PRO A 103 20.87 17.37 6.56
C PRO A 103 20.35 16.22 7.42
N ASP A 104 20.07 16.47 8.70
CA ASP A 104 19.50 15.45 9.60
C ASP A 104 18.10 15.00 9.17
N ASP A 105 17.24 15.93 8.73
CA ASP A 105 15.88 15.62 8.27
C ASP A 105 15.94 14.86 6.93
N VAL A 106 16.85 15.25 6.03
CA VAL A 106 17.08 14.57 4.74
C VAL A 106 17.54 13.13 4.96
N LEU A 107 18.52 12.93 5.85
CA LEU A 107 18.99 11.58 6.18
C LEU A 107 17.91 10.75 6.88
N MET A 108 17.15 11.36 7.77
CA MET A 108 16.03 10.69 8.46
C MET A 108 14.95 10.24 7.47
N ALA A 109 14.59 11.07 6.48
CA ALA A 109 13.65 10.72 5.45
C ALA A 109 14.14 9.55 4.59
N GLN A 110 15.42 9.57 4.18
CA GLN A 110 16.02 8.46 3.45
C GLN A 110 15.98 7.16 4.27
N GLN A 111 16.38 7.20 5.54
CA GLN A 111 16.40 6.02 6.40
C GLN A 111 15.00 5.45 6.66
N ALA A 112 14.00 6.32 6.85
CA ALA A 112 12.62 5.88 7.03
C ALA A 112 12.07 5.21 5.76
N ASP A 113 12.34 5.77 4.60
CA ASP A 113 11.99 5.19 3.31
C ASP A 113 12.70 3.86 3.05
N ASP A 114 13.99 3.78 3.35
CA ASP A 114 14.78 2.56 3.25
C ASP A 114 14.17 1.43 4.09
N ILE A 115 13.79 1.72 5.32
CA ILE A 115 13.19 0.74 6.22
C ILE A 115 11.79 0.36 5.73
N PHE A 116 10.91 1.34 5.53
CA PHE A 116 9.49 1.06 5.31
C PHE A 116 9.20 0.52 3.91
N ASN A 117 9.83 1.08 2.88
CA ASN A 117 9.53 0.73 1.49
C ASN A 117 10.56 -0.23 0.89
N ASN A 118 11.87 0.05 1.10
CA ASN A 118 12.91 -0.55 0.28
C ASN A 118 13.35 -1.94 0.75
N ILE A 119 13.23 -2.30 2.05
CA ILE A 119 13.57 -3.67 2.49
C ILE A 119 12.74 -4.70 1.72
N CYS A 120 11.42 -4.55 1.73
CA CYS A 120 10.52 -5.50 1.06
C CYS A 120 10.61 -5.40 -0.46
N GLY A 121 10.73 -4.19 -0.99
CA GLY A 121 10.90 -3.98 -2.42
C GLY A 121 12.15 -4.66 -2.98
N ASP A 122 13.30 -4.52 -2.31
CA ASP A 122 14.55 -5.14 -2.76
C ASP A 122 14.49 -6.67 -2.70
N VAL A 123 13.92 -7.25 -1.62
CA VAL A 123 13.78 -8.70 -1.53
C VAL A 123 12.91 -9.25 -2.66
N HIS A 124 11.80 -8.59 -2.98
CA HIS A 124 10.94 -9.05 -4.07
C HIS A 124 11.55 -8.87 -5.46
N VAL A 125 12.16 -7.71 -5.73
CA VAL A 125 12.64 -7.37 -7.08
C VAL A 125 14.05 -7.89 -7.35
N ARG A 126 14.93 -7.87 -6.33
CA ARG A 126 16.34 -8.28 -6.47
C ARG A 126 16.59 -9.69 -5.98
N GLY A 127 15.72 -10.24 -5.15
CA GLY A 127 15.87 -11.56 -4.53
C GLY A 127 16.85 -11.56 -3.35
N GLU A 128 17.19 -10.39 -2.81
CA GLU A 128 18.16 -10.25 -1.72
C GLU A 128 17.82 -9.07 -0.80
N TYR A 129 18.20 -9.19 0.45
CA TYR A 129 18.06 -8.10 1.41
C TYR A 129 19.05 -6.96 1.12
N PRO A 130 18.61 -5.69 1.23
CA PRO A 130 19.55 -4.57 1.15
C PRO A 130 20.54 -4.57 2.31
N PRO A 131 21.76 -4.01 2.12
CA PRO A 131 22.84 -4.10 3.12
C PRO A 131 22.48 -3.54 4.51
N PHE A 132 21.55 -2.59 4.60
CA PHE A 132 21.12 -2.00 5.86
C PHE A 132 20.12 -2.86 6.64
N ALA A 133 19.39 -3.78 5.99
CA ALA A 133 18.31 -4.57 6.61
C ALA A 133 18.80 -5.37 7.81
N LYS A 134 19.93 -6.07 7.69
CA LYS A 134 20.51 -6.87 8.78
C LYS A 134 20.86 -6.02 10.01
N LYS A 135 21.35 -4.79 9.80
CA LYS A 135 21.64 -3.84 10.90
C LYS A 135 20.37 -3.34 11.56
N PHE A 136 19.37 -3.01 10.76
CA PHE A 136 18.07 -2.59 11.25
C PHE A 136 17.41 -3.68 12.11
N PHE A 137 17.34 -4.92 11.63
CA PHE A 137 16.76 -6.01 12.41
C PHE A 137 17.51 -6.28 13.71
N LYS A 138 18.84 -6.26 13.69
CA LYS A 138 19.64 -6.35 14.91
C LYS A 138 19.37 -5.23 15.89
N SER A 139 19.07 -4.01 15.44
CA SER A 139 18.72 -2.89 16.33
C SER A 139 17.38 -3.09 17.04
N LEU A 140 16.52 -3.96 16.50
CA LEU A 140 15.27 -4.40 17.13
C LEU A 140 15.46 -5.60 18.07
N GLY A 141 16.70 -6.10 18.23
CA GLY A 141 16.99 -7.28 19.03
C GLY A 141 16.74 -8.62 18.32
N VAL A 142 16.57 -8.59 16.98
CA VAL A 142 16.28 -9.78 16.19
C VAL A 142 17.56 -10.57 15.88
N ASP A 143 17.56 -11.87 16.13
CA ASP A 143 18.55 -12.80 15.55
C ASP A 143 18.30 -12.94 14.06
N THR A 144 19.29 -12.56 13.27
CA THR A 144 19.20 -12.51 11.81
C THR A 144 19.80 -13.74 11.11
N SER A 145 20.01 -14.84 11.82
CA SER A 145 20.61 -16.07 11.27
C SER A 145 19.79 -16.68 10.12
N PHE A 146 18.47 -16.51 10.12
CA PHE A 146 17.59 -16.92 9.02
C PHE A 146 17.96 -16.26 7.67
N MET A 147 18.51 -15.05 7.68
CA MET A 147 18.95 -14.38 6.46
C MET A 147 20.18 -15.00 5.80
N ASP A 148 20.90 -15.84 6.54
CA ASP A 148 22.12 -16.51 6.08
C ASP A 148 21.81 -17.95 5.56
N ASN A 149 20.51 -18.33 5.44
CA ASN A 149 20.07 -19.63 4.89
C ASN A 149 20.29 -19.65 3.37
N GLU A 150 21.18 -20.51 2.88
CA GLU A 150 21.52 -20.62 1.46
C GLU A 150 20.35 -21.13 0.60
N GLU A 151 19.50 -22.01 1.12
CA GLU A 151 18.32 -22.52 0.41
C GLU A 151 17.28 -21.41 0.19
N ASP A 152 16.96 -20.66 1.25
CA ASP A 152 16.04 -19.53 1.16
C ASP A 152 16.59 -18.44 0.25
N SER A 153 17.87 -18.12 0.35
CA SER A 153 18.53 -17.15 -0.53
C SER A 153 18.40 -17.54 -2.00
N LYS A 154 18.57 -18.81 -2.32
CA LYS A 154 18.40 -19.32 -3.68
C LYS A 154 16.93 -19.22 -4.14
N ILE A 155 15.98 -19.57 -3.25
CA ILE A 155 14.55 -19.46 -3.55
C ILE A 155 14.17 -18.01 -3.87
N LEU A 156 14.64 -17.06 -3.08
CA LEU A 156 14.38 -15.61 -3.28
C LEU A 156 14.93 -15.12 -4.62
N ILE A 157 16.16 -15.48 -4.98
CA ILE A 157 16.77 -15.11 -6.27
C ILE A 157 16.00 -15.71 -7.45
N ASP A 158 15.62 -16.99 -7.35
CA ASP A 158 14.92 -17.72 -8.43
C ASP A 158 13.45 -17.27 -8.57
N GLY A 159 12.85 -16.72 -7.53
CA GLY A 159 11.43 -16.34 -7.46
C GLY A 159 11.18 -14.84 -7.40
N LYS A 160 12.05 -14.04 -8.03
CA LYS A 160 11.84 -12.59 -8.17
C LYS A 160 10.54 -12.28 -8.89
N VAL A 161 9.90 -11.18 -8.49
CA VAL A 161 8.64 -10.72 -9.10
C VAL A 161 8.86 -10.11 -10.49
N ASP A 162 7.83 -10.18 -11.34
CA ASP A 162 7.84 -9.61 -12.69
C ASP A 162 7.50 -8.12 -12.72
N MET A 163 6.78 -7.63 -11.71
CA MET A 163 6.34 -6.25 -11.59
C MET A 163 6.32 -5.80 -10.13
N TYR A 164 6.61 -4.52 -9.90
CA TYR A 164 6.48 -3.90 -8.60
C TYR A 164 5.11 -3.22 -8.50
N THR A 165 4.28 -3.64 -7.55
CA THR A 165 2.98 -3.01 -7.34
C THR A 165 2.86 -2.42 -5.94
N PHE A 166 2.07 -1.38 -5.81
CA PHE A 166 1.96 -0.68 -4.54
C PHE A 166 0.62 0.03 -4.36
N SER A 167 0.25 0.24 -3.09
CA SER A 167 -0.79 1.18 -2.69
C SER A 167 -0.18 2.56 -2.46
N TYR A 168 -0.94 3.60 -2.83
CA TYR A 168 -0.56 5.00 -2.59
C TYR A 168 -1.78 5.78 -2.11
N TYR A 169 -1.72 6.34 -0.90
CA TYR A 169 -2.82 7.10 -0.33
C TYR A 169 -2.41 8.49 0.16
N MET A 170 -1.21 8.61 0.71
CA MET A 170 -0.75 9.82 1.38
C MET A 170 0.77 9.88 1.44
N THR A 171 1.28 11.05 1.80
CA THR A 171 2.69 11.29 2.12
C THR A 171 2.83 11.82 3.54
N ASN A 172 4.00 11.66 4.13
CA ASN A 172 4.33 12.18 5.45
C ASN A 172 5.65 12.92 5.43
N CYS A 173 5.89 13.76 6.43
CA CYS A 173 7.21 14.32 6.70
C CYS A 173 7.84 13.68 7.93
N VAL A 174 9.17 13.77 8.01
CA VAL A 174 9.95 13.46 9.22
C VAL A 174 10.88 14.61 9.54
N THR A 175 11.18 14.80 10.83
CA THR A 175 12.12 15.82 11.29
C THR A 175 12.66 15.45 12.67
N LYS A 176 13.88 15.91 12.98
CA LYS A 176 14.42 15.90 14.34
C LYS A 176 14.01 17.14 15.17
N LYS A 177 13.31 18.09 14.56
CA LYS A 177 12.79 19.24 15.27
C LYS A 177 11.60 18.80 16.12
N GLU A 178 11.65 19.14 17.41
CA GLU A 178 10.56 18.84 18.35
C GLU A 178 9.39 19.81 18.22
N GLY A 179 8.19 19.39 18.66
CA GLY A 179 7.00 20.24 18.75
C GLY A 179 6.23 20.42 17.46
N GLU A 180 6.55 19.66 16.39
CA GLU A 180 5.81 19.74 15.13
C GLU A 180 4.48 18.97 15.19
N GLU A 181 3.50 19.44 14.44
CA GLU A 181 2.18 18.81 14.34
C GLU A 181 2.29 17.45 13.62
N MET A 182 1.72 16.42 14.26
CA MET A 182 1.72 15.07 13.70
C MET A 182 0.52 14.84 12.78
N THR A 183 0.71 14.03 11.74
CA THR A 183 -0.39 13.50 10.93
C THR A 183 -0.95 12.24 11.57
N LEU A 184 -2.21 11.98 11.27
CA LEU A 184 -2.80 10.67 11.50
C LEU A 184 -2.47 9.75 10.32
N GLY A 185 -2.26 8.47 10.60
CA GLY A 185 -2.05 7.41 9.60
C GLY A 185 -2.55 6.10 10.17
N ASN A 186 -2.76 5.09 9.31
CA ASN A 186 -3.23 3.78 9.80
C ASN A 186 -2.15 3.05 10.59
N LEU A 187 -0.96 2.92 10.01
CA LEU A 187 0.14 2.13 10.56
C LEU A 187 1.38 2.97 10.85
N MET A 188 1.52 4.10 10.17
CA MET A 188 2.66 4.98 10.33
C MET A 188 2.18 6.43 10.35
N GLY A 189 2.31 7.06 11.50
CA GLY A 189 2.18 8.50 11.63
C GLY A 189 3.43 9.20 11.08
N GLY A 190 3.37 10.51 10.94
CA GLY A 190 4.49 11.35 10.54
C GLY A 190 4.24 12.79 10.93
N VAL A 191 5.13 13.67 10.56
CA VAL A 191 4.95 15.09 10.74
C VAL A 191 4.12 15.64 9.57
N LYS A 192 3.22 16.54 9.90
CA LYS A 192 2.36 17.19 8.90
C LYS A 192 3.18 18.03 7.92
N ASN A 193 2.95 17.82 6.64
CA ASN A 193 3.46 18.70 5.60
C ASN A 193 2.63 19.99 5.56
N PRO A 194 3.21 21.18 5.82
CA PRO A 194 2.46 22.43 5.89
C PRO A 194 1.86 22.89 4.54
N PHE A 195 2.27 22.27 3.44
CA PHE A 195 1.83 22.62 2.09
C PHE A 195 0.67 21.78 1.59
N LEU A 196 0.30 20.68 2.30
CA LEU A 196 -0.70 19.73 1.85
C LEU A 196 -2.01 19.87 2.63
N LYS A 197 -3.12 19.65 1.93
CA LYS A 197 -4.43 19.44 2.55
C LYS A 197 -4.56 17.99 3.00
N ALA A 198 -5.45 17.75 3.96
CA ALA A 198 -5.71 16.40 4.45
C ALA A 198 -7.22 16.08 4.40
N SER A 199 -7.53 14.79 4.33
CA SER A 199 -8.88 14.27 4.52
C SER A 199 -9.34 14.47 5.98
N PRO A 200 -10.63 14.24 6.30
CA PRO A 200 -11.12 14.27 7.68
C PRO A 200 -10.39 13.31 8.63
N TRP A 201 -9.73 12.28 8.10
CA TRP A 201 -8.90 11.32 8.86
C TRP A 201 -7.43 11.71 8.91
N GLY A 202 -7.06 12.93 8.53
CA GLY A 202 -5.69 13.44 8.58
C GLY A 202 -4.76 12.91 7.47
N TRP A 203 -5.29 12.17 6.49
CA TRP A 203 -4.48 11.68 5.37
C TRP A 203 -4.20 12.80 4.38
N GLN A 204 -2.95 13.12 4.21
CA GLN A 204 -2.49 14.20 3.34
C GLN A 204 -2.67 13.83 1.86
N ILE A 205 -3.27 14.73 1.10
CA ILE A 205 -3.57 14.55 -0.32
C ILE A 205 -2.40 15.13 -1.13
N ASP A 206 -1.70 14.26 -1.84
CA ASP A 206 -0.46 14.62 -2.53
C ASP A 206 -0.33 13.92 -3.89
N PRO A 207 -0.94 14.46 -4.95
CA PRO A 207 -0.78 13.91 -6.30
C PRO A 207 0.65 13.96 -6.83
N GLU A 208 1.38 15.07 -6.59
CA GLU A 208 2.79 15.23 -7.00
C GLU A 208 3.69 14.21 -6.29
N GLY A 209 3.36 13.84 -5.05
CA GLY A 209 4.03 12.79 -4.33
C GLY A 209 3.92 11.43 -5.00
N LEU A 210 2.83 11.15 -5.71
CA LEU A 210 2.71 9.94 -6.52
C LEU A 210 3.69 9.95 -7.70
N ARG A 211 3.79 11.07 -8.44
CA ARG A 211 4.79 11.22 -9.52
C ARG A 211 6.22 11.07 -8.99
N TYR A 212 6.53 11.71 -7.86
CA TYR A 212 7.83 11.55 -7.19
C TYR A 212 8.09 10.09 -6.82
N THR A 213 7.11 9.38 -6.27
CA THR A 213 7.20 7.95 -5.94
C THR A 213 7.51 7.10 -7.17
N LEU A 214 6.78 7.32 -8.25
CA LEU A 214 6.95 6.60 -9.51
C LEU A 214 8.36 6.79 -10.09
N ASN A 215 8.86 8.01 -10.11
CA ASN A 215 10.23 8.32 -10.54
C ASN A 215 11.27 7.60 -9.68
N LYS A 216 11.12 7.68 -8.36
CA LYS A 216 12.02 7.06 -7.41
C LYS A 216 12.07 5.54 -7.53
N LEU A 217 10.91 4.89 -7.74
CA LEU A 217 10.81 3.46 -7.95
C LEU A 217 11.39 3.06 -9.32
N SER A 218 11.18 3.86 -10.35
CA SER A 218 11.77 3.66 -11.68
C SER A 218 13.29 3.72 -11.62
N ASP A 219 13.86 4.67 -10.89
CA ASP A 219 15.31 4.78 -10.67
C ASP A 219 15.87 3.60 -9.87
N ARG A 220 15.14 3.14 -8.85
CA ARG A 220 15.58 2.02 -8.03
C ARG A 220 15.47 0.66 -8.74
N TYR A 221 14.44 0.49 -9.57
CA TYR A 221 14.11 -0.75 -10.27
C TYR A 221 13.91 -0.52 -11.79
N PRO A 222 14.95 -0.09 -12.51
CA PRO A 222 14.83 0.47 -13.87
C PRO A 222 14.27 -0.52 -14.93
N HIS A 223 14.27 -1.81 -14.64
CA HIS A 223 13.79 -2.84 -15.57
C HIS A 223 12.49 -3.51 -15.11
N THR A 224 11.91 -3.04 -14.02
CA THR A 224 10.71 -3.63 -13.43
C THR A 224 9.50 -2.74 -13.72
N PRO A 225 8.47 -3.23 -14.42
CA PRO A 225 7.24 -2.47 -14.60
C PRO A 225 6.58 -2.13 -13.27
N LEU A 226 6.00 -0.93 -13.17
CA LEU A 226 5.29 -0.46 -11.99
C LEU A 226 3.77 -0.52 -12.20
N MET A 227 3.02 -0.78 -11.13
CA MET A 227 1.56 -0.67 -11.16
C MET A 227 1.06 -0.11 -9.82
N VAL A 228 0.22 0.91 -9.86
CA VAL A 228 -0.53 1.37 -8.69
C VAL A 228 -1.79 0.51 -8.57
N VAL A 229 -1.85 -0.31 -7.52
CA VAL A 229 -2.96 -1.28 -7.35
C VAL A 229 -4.00 -0.85 -6.34
N GLU A 230 -3.69 0.17 -5.52
CA GLU A 230 -4.64 0.82 -4.64
C GLU A 230 -4.36 2.32 -4.56
N ASN A 231 -5.40 3.11 -4.75
CA ASN A 231 -5.42 4.55 -4.50
C ASN A 231 -6.86 4.99 -4.32
N GLY A 232 -7.13 5.93 -3.42
CA GLY A 232 -8.49 6.39 -3.18
C GLY A 232 -8.60 7.36 -2.01
N LEU A 233 -9.73 8.03 -1.90
CA LEU A 233 -10.03 9.00 -0.87
C LEU A 233 -11.20 8.52 0.00
N GLY A 234 -10.93 8.26 1.27
CA GLY A 234 -11.97 8.05 2.28
C GLY A 234 -12.64 9.38 2.63
N MET A 235 -13.96 9.47 2.41
CA MET A 235 -14.75 10.68 2.71
C MET A 235 -16.12 10.32 3.25
N ILE A 236 -16.75 11.28 3.92
CA ILE A 236 -18.14 11.18 4.35
C ILE A 236 -19.00 11.63 3.19
N ASP A 237 -19.72 10.68 2.60
CA ASP A 237 -20.66 10.98 1.51
C ASP A 237 -22.01 11.42 2.07
N LYS A 238 -22.63 12.39 1.40
CA LYS A 238 -24.00 12.80 1.66
C LYS A 238 -24.89 12.27 0.54
N LYS A 239 -25.91 11.48 0.92
CA LYS A 239 -26.99 11.09 0.00
C LYS A 239 -28.07 12.16 0.05
N GLU A 240 -28.41 12.70 -1.11
CA GLU A 240 -29.48 13.71 -1.26
C GLU A 240 -30.87 13.06 -1.24
N ASP A 241 -31.92 13.90 -1.14
CA ASP A 241 -33.33 13.42 -1.06
C ASP A 241 -33.77 12.66 -2.30
N ASP A 242 -33.22 12.97 -3.46
CA ASP A 242 -33.46 12.27 -4.73
C ASP A 242 -32.64 10.98 -4.89
N GLY A 243 -31.79 10.67 -3.92
CA GLY A 243 -30.95 9.48 -3.89
C GLY A 243 -29.61 9.64 -4.58
N SER A 244 -29.28 10.82 -5.11
CA SER A 244 -27.96 11.11 -5.69
C SER A 244 -26.90 11.27 -4.62
N VAL A 245 -25.64 11.09 -5.02
CA VAL A 245 -24.45 11.36 -4.19
C VAL A 245 -23.46 12.12 -5.05
N HIS A 246 -23.29 13.41 -4.70
CA HIS A 246 -22.37 14.32 -5.38
C HIS A 246 -21.01 14.27 -4.69
N ASP A 247 -20.06 13.56 -5.28
CA ASP A 247 -18.73 13.29 -4.71
C ASP A 247 -17.59 13.90 -5.55
N ASP A 248 -17.73 15.16 -5.92
CA ASP A 248 -16.73 15.94 -6.69
C ASP A 248 -15.35 15.93 -6.03
N TYR A 249 -15.28 15.88 -4.70
CA TYR A 249 -14.03 15.75 -3.97
C TYR A 249 -13.29 14.44 -4.32
N ARG A 250 -13.99 13.34 -4.59
CA ARG A 250 -13.41 12.07 -5.02
C ARG A 250 -12.95 12.15 -6.47
N ILE A 251 -13.76 12.75 -7.33
CA ILE A 251 -13.42 13.01 -8.73
C ILE A 251 -12.14 13.84 -8.81
N ASN A 252 -12.06 14.95 -8.07
CA ASN A 252 -10.90 15.82 -8.05
C ASN A 252 -9.64 15.10 -7.55
N TYR A 253 -9.74 14.34 -6.45
CA TYR A 253 -8.64 13.54 -5.92
C TYR A 253 -8.09 12.58 -6.99
N LEU A 254 -8.96 11.76 -7.58
CA LEU A 254 -8.55 10.78 -8.57
C LEU A 254 -8.02 11.42 -9.85
N ARG A 255 -8.69 12.50 -10.32
CA ARG A 255 -8.24 13.26 -11.49
C ARG A 255 -6.81 13.77 -11.33
N ASP A 256 -6.52 14.38 -10.20
CA ASP A 256 -5.21 14.97 -9.97
C ASP A 256 -4.12 13.89 -9.87
N HIS A 257 -4.39 12.76 -9.21
CA HIS A 257 -3.45 11.64 -9.18
C HIS A 257 -3.25 11.00 -10.56
N ILE A 258 -4.31 10.84 -11.37
CA ILE A 258 -4.20 10.31 -12.73
C ILE A 258 -3.39 11.25 -13.64
N LYS A 259 -3.55 12.56 -13.49
CA LYS A 259 -2.72 13.54 -14.23
C LYS A 259 -1.24 13.37 -13.91
N GLU A 260 -0.88 13.20 -12.66
CA GLU A 260 0.51 13.02 -12.24
C GLU A 260 1.08 11.67 -12.73
N MET A 261 0.28 10.61 -12.74
CA MET A 261 0.69 9.35 -13.36
C MET A 261 0.92 9.49 -14.87
N LYS A 262 0.03 10.21 -15.56
CA LYS A 262 0.18 10.49 -17.00
C LYS A 262 1.47 11.26 -17.26
N THR A 263 1.74 12.29 -16.48
CA THR A 263 2.97 13.09 -16.58
C THR A 263 4.22 12.20 -16.31
N ALA A 264 4.17 11.32 -15.32
CA ALA A 264 5.26 10.37 -15.06
C ALA A 264 5.56 9.46 -16.26
N ILE A 265 4.53 9.02 -16.98
CA ILE A 265 4.70 8.21 -18.19
C ILE A 265 5.25 9.05 -19.35
N GLU A 266 4.62 10.20 -19.64
CA GLU A 266 4.85 10.97 -20.86
C GLU A 266 6.12 11.83 -20.80
N GLU A 267 6.42 12.40 -19.64
CA GLU A 267 7.55 13.32 -19.47
C GLU A 267 8.75 12.66 -18.78
N ASP A 268 8.50 11.79 -17.78
CA ASP A 268 9.57 11.21 -16.98
C ASP A 268 10.01 9.82 -17.51
N GLY A 269 9.23 9.22 -18.43
CA GLY A 269 9.55 7.94 -19.05
C GLY A 269 9.35 6.72 -18.14
N VAL A 270 8.52 6.84 -17.10
CA VAL A 270 8.22 5.75 -16.17
C VAL A 270 7.43 4.65 -16.86
N ASN A 271 7.84 3.39 -16.69
CA ASN A 271 7.11 2.22 -17.17
C ASN A 271 5.98 1.84 -16.20
N LEU A 272 4.93 2.65 -16.16
CA LEU A 272 3.70 2.38 -15.40
C LEU A 272 2.70 1.62 -16.29
N ILE A 273 2.40 0.37 -15.94
CA ILE A 273 1.57 -0.53 -16.76
C ILE A 273 0.10 -0.58 -16.37
N GLY A 274 -0.27 0.01 -15.24
CA GLY A 274 -1.67 0.01 -14.80
C GLY A 274 -1.93 0.79 -13.54
N TYR A 275 -3.23 1.04 -13.33
CA TYR A 275 -3.78 1.72 -12.18
C TYR A 275 -5.12 1.12 -11.79
N THR A 276 -5.31 0.84 -10.51
CA THR A 276 -6.60 0.46 -9.94
C THR A 276 -6.90 1.27 -8.69
N THR A 277 -8.16 1.59 -8.49
CA THR A 277 -8.63 2.31 -7.30
C THR A 277 -8.94 1.35 -6.18
N TRP A 278 -8.89 1.86 -4.93
CA TRP A 278 -9.37 1.12 -3.78
C TRP A 278 -10.88 1.25 -3.64
N GLY A 279 -11.55 0.09 -3.55
CA GLY A 279 -12.95 -0.01 -3.21
C GLY A 279 -13.90 0.49 -4.31
N PRO A 280 -14.29 -0.32 -5.32
CA PRO A 280 -15.28 0.11 -6.32
C PRO A 280 -16.68 0.32 -5.73
N ILE A 281 -16.98 -0.34 -4.61
CA ILE A 281 -18.21 -0.28 -3.84
C ILE A 281 -17.86 0.12 -2.41
N ASP A 282 -18.68 0.94 -1.75
CA ASP A 282 -18.46 1.27 -0.35
C ASP A 282 -18.34 0.02 0.52
N LEU A 283 -17.37 0.02 1.38
CA LEU A 283 -17.02 -1.08 2.29
C LEU A 283 -16.65 -0.51 3.66
N VAL A 284 -16.60 -1.38 4.66
CA VAL A 284 -16.07 -1.02 5.98
C VAL A 284 -14.58 -0.70 5.83
N SER A 285 -14.17 0.46 6.31
CA SER A 285 -12.76 0.86 6.28
C SER A 285 -11.91 -0.11 7.10
N ALA A 286 -10.90 -0.71 6.48
CA ALA A 286 -10.01 -1.66 7.16
C ALA A 286 -9.25 -1.01 8.33
N GLY A 287 -8.82 0.25 8.16
CA GLY A 287 -8.02 0.94 9.18
C GLY A 287 -8.81 1.47 10.37
N THR A 288 -10.12 1.76 10.21
CA THR A 288 -10.92 2.42 11.26
C THR A 288 -12.16 1.65 11.69
N GLY A 289 -12.54 0.61 10.94
CA GLY A 289 -13.76 -0.17 11.20
C GLY A 289 -15.06 0.57 10.89
N GLU A 290 -14.99 1.69 10.17
CA GLU A 290 -16.10 2.60 9.93
C GLU A 290 -16.68 2.42 8.52
N MET A 291 -18.00 2.33 8.43
CA MET A 291 -18.71 2.28 7.16
C MET A 291 -18.88 3.68 6.54
N TYR A 292 -18.95 4.73 7.36
CA TYR A 292 -19.14 6.10 6.85
C TYR A 292 -17.85 6.69 6.23
N LYS A 293 -16.68 6.10 6.45
CA LYS A 293 -15.44 6.40 5.73
C LYS A 293 -15.48 5.73 4.35
N ARG A 294 -16.16 6.37 3.41
CA ARG A 294 -16.52 5.79 2.12
C ARG A 294 -15.47 6.04 1.07
N TYR A 295 -15.17 5.02 0.29
CA TYR A 295 -14.17 5.06 -0.81
C TYR A 295 -14.81 4.81 -2.18
N GLY A 296 -15.95 4.10 -2.22
CA GLY A 296 -16.48 3.53 -3.44
C GLY A 296 -17.09 4.54 -4.42
N PHE A 297 -17.23 4.12 -5.66
CA PHE A 297 -18.03 4.75 -6.70
C PHE A 297 -19.51 4.41 -6.59
N ILE A 298 -19.81 3.33 -5.85
CA ILE A 298 -21.15 2.85 -5.58
C ILE A 298 -21.42 3.02 -4.10
N TYR A 299 -22.40 3.83 -3.78
CA TYR A 299 -22.90 4.04 -2.43
C TYR A 299 -23.62 2.78 -1.93
N VAL A 300 -23.33 2.38 -0.69
CA VAL A 300 -24.05 1.33 0.01
C VAL A 300 -24.81 1.94 1.18
N ASN A 301 -26.12 1.76 1.20
CA ASN A 301 -26.95 2.26 2.30
C ASN A 301 -26.79 1.40 3.56
N ARG A 302 -25.70 1.64 4.26
CA ARG A 302 -25.35 1.03 5.55
C ARG A 302 -24.61 2.05 6.40
N ASN A 303 -24.99 2.18 7.64
CA ASN A 303 -24.41 3.11 8.61
C ASN A 303 -23.72 2.34 9.74
N ASP A 304 -22.86 3.02 10.49
CA ASP A 304 -22.09 2.42 11.60
C ASP A 304 -22.98 1.99 12.77
N ASP A 305 -24.14 2.62 12.97
CA ASP A 305 -25.14 2.23 13.96
C ASP A 305 -25.93 0.95 13.59
N GLY A 306 -25.59 0.36 12.45
CA GLY A 306 -26.26 -0.86 11.97
C GLY A 306 -27.53 -0.61 11.15
N THR A 307 -27.95 0.64 10.95
CA THR A 307 -29.10 0.98 10.08
C THR A 307 -28.75 0.92 8.60
N GLY A 308 -29.77 0.89 7.76
CA GLY A 308 -29.65 0.80 6.29
C GLY A 308 -30.06 -0.58 5.75
N ASP A 309 -30.47 -0.59 4.50
CA ASP A 309 -31.06 -1.75 3.80
C ASP A 309 -30.08 -2.41 2.80
N PHE A 310 -28.81 -1.97 2.80
CA PHE A 310 -27.77 -2.40 1.86
C PHE A 310 -28.10 -2.11 0.38
N SER A 311 -29.09 -1.27 0.08
CA SER A 311 -29.33 -0.81 -1.29
C SER A 311 -28.11 -0.07 -1.83
N ARG A 312 -27.93 -0.15 -3.15
CA ARG A 312 -26.77 0.41 -3.85
C ARG A 312 -27.20 1.45 -4.86
N SER A 313 -26.50 2.58 -4.91
CA SER A 313 -26.68 3.61 -5.91
C SER A 313 -25.33 4.09 -6.45
N ARG A 314 -25.30 4.48 -7.73
CA ARG A 314 -24.09 5.02 -8.34
C ARG A 314 -23.91 6.46 -7.91
N LYS A 315 -22.68 6.84 -7.56
CA LYS A 315 -22.28 8.21 -7.28
C LYS A 315 -21.89 8.93 -8.58
N ASP A 316 -21.68 10.23 -8.53
CA ASP A 316 -21.22 10.99 -9.70
C ASP A 316 -19.85 10.52 -10.19
N SER A 317 -18.96 10.18 -9.26
CA SER A 317 -17.67 9.59 -9.57
C SER A 317 -17.73 8.30 -10.37
N PHE A 318 -18.82 7.51 -10.26
CA PHE A 318 -19.01 6.30 -11.06
C PHE A 318 -19.08 6.62 -12.56
N TYR A 319 -19.85 7.65 -12.93
CA TYR A 319 -20.03 8.03 -14.32
C TYR A 319 -18.79 8.69 -14.90
N TRP A 320 -18.12 9.51 -14.08
CA TRP A 320 -16.84 10.11 -14.43
C TRP A 320 -15.76 9.04 -14.64
N TYR A 321 -15.56 8.13 -13.68
CA TYR A 321 -14.52 7.10 -13.76
C TYR A 321 -14.78 6.08 -14.90
N LYS A 322 -16.06 5.84 -15.23
CA LYS A 322 -16.41 5.06 -16.43
C LYS A 322 -15.80 5.69 -17.70
N LYS A 323 -15.90 7.00 -17.87
CA LYS A 323 -15.30 7.71 -19.02
C LYS A 323 -13.76 7.62 -18.98
N VAL A 324 -13.16 7.79 -17.81
CA VAL A 324 -11.71 7.62 -17.61
C VAL A 324 -11.27 6.23 -18.09
N CYS A 325 -11.94 5.17 -17.65
CA CYS A 325 -11.60 3.81 -18.08
C CYS A 325 -11.82 3.60 -19.59
N GLN A 326 -12.89 4.15 -20.18
CA GLN A 326 -13.18 4.00 -21.61
C GLN A 326 -12.18 4.74 -22.49
N SER A 327 -11.65 5.86 -22.02
CA SER A 327 -10.65 6.67 -22.74
C SER A 327 -9.22 6.30 -22.38
N ASN A 328 -9.00 5.30 -21.52
CA ASN A 328 -7.67 4.96 -20.96
C ASN A 328 -6.96 6.18 -20.33
N GLY A 329 -7.72 7.01 -19.59
CA GLY A 329 -7.18 8.18 -18.89
C GLY A 329 -7.05 9.45 -19.73
N GLU A 330 -7.52 9.47 -20.98
CA GLU A 330 -7.47 10.67 -21.82
C GLU A 330 -8.56 11.69 -21.44
N GLU A 331 -9.77 11.24 -21.09
CA GLU A 331 -10.89 12.07 -20.69
C GLU A 331 -10.94 12.23 -19.16
N LEU A 332 -10.40 13.30 -18.65
CA LEU A 332 -10.34 13.59 -17.20
C LEU A 332 -11.26 14.75 -16.77
N ASN A 333 -11.97 15.38 -17.70
CA ASN A 333 -12.88 16.50 -17.43
C ASN A 333 -14.33 16.04 -17.17
#